data_29275f522a01b52a4d8bc81d41100e4d
#
_entry.id   29275f522a01b52a4d8bc81d41100e4d
#
_cell.length_a   1.000
_cell.length_b   1.000
_cell.length_c   1.000
_cell.angle_alpha   90.00
_cell.angle_beta   90.00
_cell.angle_gamma   90.00
#
_symmetry.space_group_name_H-M   'P 1'
#
loop_
_entity.id
_entity.type
_entity.pdbx_description
1 polymer ?
#
loop_
_entity_poly.entity_id
_entity_poly.type
_entity_poly.pdbx_seq_one_letter_code
_entity_poly.pdbx_strand_id
1 'polypeptide(L)'
;MEAAAKFGGPMIVQFSRGGGQFLAGKYIGNQEPDKASVAGCVAGALQVRQLAELYGVPVILHTDHCMRDWLPWFDGLLEANEDYFAKNGEPLFSSHMLDLSEDPLEENIATCVEYLERMSKSNLLLEMELGITGGEEDGVDNSDVDSSKLYTQPEEVWQVYEALSKVPNGKFTVAAAACAWQRGFFTSSMAFRSNGTTLACACSCNLGPRSVHICPN
;
A
#
# COMPACT_ATOMS: atom_id res chain seq x y z
N MET A 1 9.55 15.46 5.00
CA MET A 1 8.65 16.57 5.35
C MET A 1 9.19 17.94 4.92
N GLU A 2 10.47 18.24 5.02
CA GLU A 2 11.04 19.53 4.57
C GLU A 2 10.70 19.87 3.10
N ALA A 3 10.86 18.92 2.19
CA ALA A 3 10.51 19.13 0.79
C ALA A 3 9.01 19.39 0.60
N ALA A 4 8.15 18.63 1.26
CA ALA A 4 6.70 18.81 1.19
C ALA A 4 6.28 20.18 1.74
N ALA A 5 6.84 20.60 2.88
CA ALA A 5 6.63 21.93 3.43
C ALA A 5 7.09 23.04 2.46
N LYS A 6 8.25 22.85 1.84
CA LYS A 6 8.81 23.83 0.89
C LYS A 6 7.95 23.97 -0.37
N PHE A 7 7.40 22.87 -0.88
CA PHE A 7 6.61 22.87 -2.12
C PHE A 7 5.09 22.96 -1.89
N GLY A 8 4.63 22.93 -0.63
CA GLY A 8 3.23 23.09 -0.28
C GLY A 8 2.34 21.90 -0.65
N GLY A 9 2.88 20.68 -0.67
CA GLY A 9 2.16 19.48 -1.07
C GLY A 9 2.07 18.42 0.05
N PRO A 10 1.13 17.46 -0.06
CA PRO A 10 1.10 16.29 0.80
C PRO A 10 2.26 15.34 0.50
N MET A 11 2.53 14.41 1.42
CA MET A 11 3.48 13.33 1.17
C MET A 11 3.00 12.01 1.75
N ILE A 12 3.45 10.93 1.16
CA ILE A 12 3.30 9.58 1.69
C ILE A 12 4.60 9.22 2.39
N VAL A 13 4.49 8.75 3.63
CA VAL A 13 5.60 8.10 4.36
C VAL A 13 5.24 6.64 4.51
N GLN A 14 6.12 5.78 4.01
CA GLN A 14 5.84 4.36 3.86
C GLN A 14 6.85 3.53 4.67
N PHE A 15 6.36 2.46 5.30
CA PHE A 15 7.14 1.53 6.10
C PHE A 15 7.02 0.13 5.52
N SER A 16 8.14 -0.44 5.09
CA SER A 16 8.20 -1.86 4.78
C SER A 16 8.40 -2.69 6.06
N ARG A 17 8.17 -4.01 5.97
CA ARG A 17 8.45 -4.93 7.07
C ARG A 17 9.91 -4.85 7.54
N GLY A 18 10.87 -4.81 6.61
CA GLY A 18 12.30 -4.65 6.93
C GLY A 18 12.61 -3.27 7.53
N GLY A 19 11.97 -2.21 7.04
CA GLY A 19 12.10 -0.86 7.60
C GLY A 19 11.63 -0.80 9.05
N GLY A 20 10.52 -1.45 9.38
CA GLY A 20 10.05 -1.59 10.76
C GLY A 20 11.06 -2.31 11.65
N GLN A 21 11.60 -3.45 11.19
CA GLN A 21 12.65 -4.16 11.94
C GLN A 21 13.89 -3.30 12.21
N PHE A 22 14.30 -2.52 11.20
CA PHE A 22 15.42 -1.61 11.32
C PHE A 22 15.16 -0.56 12.39
N LEU A 23 13.97 0.04 12.43
CA LEU A 23 13.58 1.04 13.44
C LEU A 23 13.54 0.46 14.85
N ALA A 24 13.09 -0.79 15.01
CA ALA A 24 13.07 -1.48 16.32
C ALA A 24 14.46 -1.91 16.81
N GLY A 25 15.42 -1.98 15.90
CA GLY A 25 16.80 -2.40 16.19
C GLY A 25 17.03 -3.91 16.09
N LYS A 26 18.28 -4.27 15.78
CA LYS A 26 18.70 -5.64 15.46
C LYS A 26 18.48 -6.65 16.58
N TYR A 27 18.54 -6.23 17.83
CA TYR A 27 18.43 -7.14 18.97
C TYR A 27 17.06 -7.84 19.00
N ILE A 28 15.99 -7.07 18.87
CA ILE A 28 14.61 -7.59 18.84
C ILE A 28 14.33 -8.26 17.48
N GLY A 29 14.77 -7.65 16.38
CA GLY A 29 14.55 -8.14 15.03
C GLY A 29 15.10 -9.54 14.77
N ASN A 30 16.20 -9.92 15.43
CA ASN A 30 16.77 -11.26 15.28
C ASN A 30 16.03 -12.35 16.07
N GLN A 31 15.21 -11.99 17.03
CA GLN A 31 14.49 -12.92 17.90
C GLN A 31 13.02 -13.06 17.51
N GLU A 32 12.35 -11.95 17.30
CA GLU A 32 10.93 -11.87 16.98
C GLU A 32 10.73 -10.86 15.83
N PRO A 33 11.00 -11.25 14.56
CA PRO A 33 11.07 -10.31 13.45
C PRO A 33 9.75 -9.58 13.17
N ASP A 34 8.60 -10.25 13.26
CA ASP A 34 7.31 -9.60 13.02
C ASP A 34 6.95 -8.62 14.13
N LYS A 35 7.17 -9.02 15.38
CA LYS A 35 6.95 -8.17 16.53
C LYS A 35 7.83 -6.93 16.53
N ALA A 36 9.11 -7.10 16.13
CA ALA A 36 10.04 -6.00 15.94
C ALA A 36 9.55 -5.06 14.84
N SER A 37 9.11 -5.62 13.72
CA SER A 37 8.61 -4.84 12.59
C SER A 37 7.37 -4.03 12.95
N VAL A 38 6.37 -4.65 13.61
CA VAL A 38 5.19 -3.94 14.11
C VAL A 38 5.58 -2.80 15.06
N ALA A 39 6.41 -3.08 16.06
CA ALA A 39 6.85 -2.08 17.03
C ALA A 39 7.58 -0.90 16.37
N GLY A 40 8.45 -1.19 15.41
CA GLY A 40 9.18 -0.17 14.66
C GLY A 40 8.27 0.67 13.76
N CYS A 41 7.33 0.05 13.05
CA CYS A 41 6.35 0.77 12.25
C CYS A 41 5.47 1.69 13.12
N VAL A 42 5.01 1.20 14.27
CA VAL A 42 4.22 2.00 15.23
C VAL A 42 5.03 3.18 15.76
N ALA A 43 6.28 2.95 16.17
CA ALA A 43 7.16 4.02 16.66
C ALA A 43 7.42 5.08 15.56
N GLY A 44 7.70 4.63 14.33
CA GLY A 44 7.88 5.51 13.18
C GLY A 44 6.63 6.31 12.85
N ALA A 45 5.46 5.68 12.86
CA ALA A 45 4.19 6.36 12.61
C ALA A 45 3.91 7.46 13.63
N LEU A 46 4.11 7.18 14.92
CA LEU A 46 3.96 8.18 16.00
C LEU A 46 4.93 9.35 15.85
N GLN A 47 6.19 9.07 15.51
CA GLN A 47 7.18 10.10 15.24
C GLN A 47 6.78 11.00 14.06
N VAL A 48 6.33 10.39 12.95
CA VAL A 48 5.89 11.14 11.77
C VAL A 48 4.68 12.01 12.09
N ARG A 49 3.70 11.50 12.83
CA ARG A 49 2.50 12.29 13.22
C ARG A 49 2.88 13.53 14.01
N GLN A 50 3.79 13.40 15.00
CA GLN A 50 4.27 14.54 15.78
C GLN A 50 5.01 15.58 14.94
N LEU A 51 5.85 15.12 14.02
CA LEU A 51 6.65 16.03 13.18
C LEU A 51 5.79 16.68 12.07
N ALA A 52 4.80 15.99 11.53
CA ALA A 52 3.93 16.52 10.49
C ALA A 52 3.20 17.80 10.92
N GLU A 53 2.73 17.85 12.17
CA GLU A 53 2.13 19.06 12.74
C GLU A 53 3.09 20.24 12.75
N LEU A 54 4.36 20.01 13.15
CA LEU A 54 5.39 21.06 13.22
C LEU A 54 5.77 21.59 11.83
N TYR A 55 5.75 20.72 10.82
CA TYR A 55 6.00 21.10 9.43
C TYR A 55 4.78 21.68 8.73
N GLY A 56 3.57 21.52 9.30
CA GLY A 56 2.31 21.91 8.66
C GLY A 56 2.03 21.16 7.36
N VAL A 57 2.44 19.89 7.27
CA VAL A 57 2.37 19.08 6.05
C VAL A 57 1.36 17.95 6.24
N PRO A 58 0.37 17.79 5.33
CA PRO A 58 -0.46 16.60 5.30
C PRO A 58 0.39 15.38 4.97
N VAL A 59 0.35 14.36 5.84
CA VAL A 59 1.10 13.12 5.65
C VAL A 59 0.15 11.93 5.62
N ILE A 60 0.33 11.06 4.63
CA ILE A 60 -0.30 9.75 4.53
C ILE A 60 0.70 8.74 5.06
N LEU A 61 0.32 7.98 6.09
CA LEU A 61 1.13 6.89 6.64
C LEU A 61 0.69 5.58 6.01
N HIS A 62 1.62 4.92 5.32
CA HIS A 62 1.36 3.70 4.57
C HIS A 62 2.30 2.58 5.01
N THR A 63 1.84 1.33 4.97
CA THR A 63 2.74 0.17 5.05
C THR A 63 2.75 -0.55 3.71
N ASP A 64 3.97 -0.87 3.30
CA ASP A 64 4.33 -1.37 1.98
C ASP A 64 4.21 -2.88 1.91
N HIS A 65 4.15 -3.41 0.74
CA HIS A 65 4.05 -4.81 0.31
C HIS A 65 3.99 -5.85 1.45
N CYS A 66 2.82 -6.39 1.72
CA CYS A 66 2.63 -7.52 2.63
C CYS A 66 2.23 -8.76 1.84
N MET A 67 3.18 -9.64 1.58
CA MET A 67 2.93 -10.94 0.93
C MET A 67 2.29 -11.94 1.90
N ARG A 68 1.79 -13.07 1.37
CA ARG A 68 1.06 -14.10 2.10
C ARG A 68 1.73 -14.53 3.40
N ASP A 69 3.02 -14.79 3.35
CA ASP A 69 3.79 -15.26 4.52
C ASP A 69 3.96 -14.20 5.61
N TRP A 70 3.67 -12.95 5.31
CA TRP A 70 3.79 -11.82 6.24
C TRP A 70 2.46 -11.36 6.83
N LEU A 71 1.36 -12.06 6.58
CA LEU A 71 0.07 -11.75 7.19
C LEU A 71 0.12 -11.63 8.73
N PRO A 72 0.93 -12.40 9.49
CA PRO A 72 1.10 -12.18 10.93
C PRO A 72 1.64 -10.78 11.29
N TRP A 73 2.52 -10.22 10.44
CA TRP A 73 2.95 -8.83 10.59
C TRP A 73 1.82 -7.85 10.33
N PHE A 74 1.03 -8.09 9.28
CA PHE A 74 -0.13 -7.27 8.93
C PHE A 74 -1.18 -7.27 10.04
N ASP A 75 -1.47 -8.44 10.60
CA ASP A 75 -2.39 -8.58 11.75
C ASP A 75 -1.92 -7.76 12.95
N GLY A 76 -0.63 -7.81 13.27
CA GLY A 76 -0.07 -7.03 14.36
C GLY A 76 -0.16 -5.51 14.12
N LEU A 77 -0.04 -5.06 12.87
CA LEU A 77 -0.24 -3.64 12.51
C LEU A 77 -1.70 -3.23 12.68
N LEU A 78 -2.64 -4.09 12.27
CA LEU A 78 -4.08 -3.82 12.45
C LEU A 78 -4.48 -3.79 13.92
N GLU A 79 -3.98 -4.72 14.74
CA GLU A 79 -4.19 -4.70 16.19
C GLU A 79 -3.69 -3.40 16.82
N ALA A 80 -2.47 -2.98 16.48
CA ALA A 80 -1.91 -1.72 16.98
C ALA A 80 -2.73 -0.50 16.51
N ASN A 81 -3.24 -0.53 15.29
CA ASN A 81 -4.10 0.52 14.76
C ASN A 81 -5.47 0.55 15.44
N GLU A 82 -6.09 -0.62 15.68
CA GLU A 82 -7.35 -0.76 16.39
C GLU A 82 -7.26 -0.22 17.82
N ASP A 83 -6.18 -0.55 18.52
CA ASP A 83 -5.87 -0.03 19.86
C ASP A 83 -5.70 1.50 19.87
N TYR A 84 -5.01 2.02 18.85
CA TYR A 84 -4.82 3.46 18.71
C TYR A 84 -6.15 4.16 18.39
N PHE A 85 -6.94 3.61 17.47
CA PHE A 85 -8.24 4.13 17.08
C PHE A 85 -9.21 4.17 18.26
N ALA A 86 -9.24 3.12 19.07
CA ALA A 86 -10.09 3.08 20.27
C ALA A 86 -9.75 4.17 21.29
N LYS A 87 -8.49 4.57 21.37
CA LYS A 87 -8.01 5.59 22.32
C LYS A 87 -8.14 7.02 21.79
N ASN A 88 -7.96 7.22 20.48
CA ASN A 88 -7.79 8.55 19.89
C ASN A 88 -8.94 8.96 18.94
N GLY A 89 -9.80 8.02 18.53
CA GLY A 89 -10.90 8.27 17.59
C GLY A 89 -10.46 8.45 16.13
N GLU A 90 -9.17 8.22 15.84
CA GLU A 90 -8.59 8.28 14.51
C GLU A 90 -7.58 7.13 14.29
N PRO A 91 -7.38 6.66 13.05
CA PRO A 91 -6.44 5.58 12.79
C PRO A 91 -4.99 6.05 12.96
N LEU A 92 -4.08 5.14 13.38
CA LEU A 92 -2.64 5.41 13.48
C LEU A 92 -2.02 5.54 12.10
N PHE A 93 -2.31 4.58 11.21
CA PHE A 93 -1.94 4.58 9.80
C PHE A 93 -3.09 5.10 8.93
N SER A 94 -2.80 5.49 7.70
CA SER A 94 -3.79 5.90 6.70
C SER A 94 -4.21 4.72 5.82
N SER A 95 -3.25 3.89 5.47
CA SER A 95 -3.41 2.77 4.52
C SER A 95 -2.40 1.67 4.75
N HIS A 96 -2.74 0.48 4.25
CA HIS A 96 -1.86 -0.69 4.23
C HIS A 96 -1.98 -1.38 2.87
N MET A 97 -0.89 -2.00 2.40
CA MET A 97 -0.85 -2.75 1.16
C MET A 97 -0.79 -4.26 1.42
N LEU A 98 -1.66 -5.00 0.74
CA LEU A 98 -1.59 -6.45 0.58
C LEU A 98 -1.07 -6.76 -0.83
N ASP A 99 0.09 -7.38 -0.89
CA ASP A 99 0.69 -7.88 -2.11
C ASP A 99 0.51 -9.40 -2.18
N LEU A 100 -0.59 -9.80 -2.75
CA LEU A 100 -0.93 -11.21 -3.00
C LEU A 100 -0.97 -11.48 -4.52
N SER A 101 -0.17 -10.74 -5.28
CA SER A 101 -0.12 -10.83 -6.75
C SER A 101 0.35 -12.18 -7.27
N GLU A 102 1.13 -12.93 -6.46
CA GLU A 102 1.56 -14.29 -6.78
C GLU A 102 0.48 -15.35 -6.54
N ASP A 103 -0.55 -15.03 -5.76
CA ASP A 103 -1.66 -15.95 -5.48
C ASP A 103 -2.67 -16.01 -6.63
N PRO A 104 -3.48 -17.06 -6.71
CA PRO A 104 -4.64 -17.08 -7.60
C PRO A 104 -5.55 -15.89 -7.32
N LEU A 105 -6.05 -15.22 -8.38
CA LEU A 105 -6.86 -14.00 -8.27
C LEU A 105 -8.03 -14.14 -7.29
N GLU A 106 -8.72 -15.28 -7.32
CA GLU A 106 -9.87 -15.54 -6.43
C GLU A 106 -9.44 -15.55 -4.94
N GLU A 107 -8.27 -16.12 -4.63
CA GLU A 107 -7.72 -16.18 -3.26
C GLU A 107 -7.23 -14.81 -2.82
N ASN A 108 -6.57 -14.06 -3.71
CA ASN A 108 -6.17 -12.67 -3.46
C ASN A 108 -7.39 -11.81 -3.14
N ILE A 109 -8.44 -11.86 -3.98
CA ILE A 109 -9.70 -11.13 -3.76
C ILE A 109 -10.34 -11.52 -2.42
N ALA A 110 -10.47 -12.82 -2.14
CA ALA A 110 -11.11 -13.29 -0.90
C ALA A 110 -10.38 -12.77 0.35
N THR A 111 -9.05 -12.86 0.36
CA THR A 111 -8.23 -12.35 1.45
C THR A 111 -8.35 -10.83 1.58
N CYS A 112 -8.29 -10.09 0.47
CA CYS A 112 -8.44 -8.64 0.48
C CYS A 112 -9.82 -8.19 0.97
N VAL A 113 -10.90 -8.91 0.65
CA VAL A 113 -12.23 -8.64 1.19
C VAL A 113 -12.27 -8.81 2.71
N GLU A 114 -11.73 -9.92 3.23
CA GLU A 114 -11.66 -10.19 4.67
C GLU A 114 -10.93 -9.07 5.43
N TYR A 115 -9.75 -8.69 4.94
CA TYR A 115 -8.98 -7.61 5.57
C TYR A 115 -9.63 -6.24 5.40
N LEU A 116 -10.25 -5.95 4.26
CA LEU A 116 -10.97 -4.70 4.04
C LEU A 116 -12.18 -4.56 4.99
N GLU A 117 -12.92 -5.66 5.26
CA GLU A 117 -13.98 -5.66 6.26
C GLU A 117 -13.48 -5.30 7.66
N ARG A 118 -12.27 -5.76 8.03
CA ARG A 118 -11.63 -5.39 9.29
C ARG A 118 -11.17 -3.94 9.28
N MET A 119 -10.48 -3.52 8.24
CA MET A 119 -9.91 -2.19 8.06
C MET A 119 -10.97 -1.08 7.98
N SER A 120 -12.13 -1.37 7.39
CA SER A 120 -13.25 -0.42 7.25
C SER A 120 -13.76 0.10 8.59
N LYS A 121 -13.64 -0.71 9.68
CA LYS A 121 -14.09 -0.36 11.02
C LYS A 121 -13.27 0.75 11.68
N SER A 122 -12.01 0.90 11.27
CA SER A 122 -11.10 1.94 11.73
C SER A 122 -10.72 2.95 10.64
N ASN A 123 -11.52 3.03 9.57
CA ASN A 123 -11.38 4.01 8.49
C ASN A 123 -10.06 3.93 7.71
N LEU A 124 -9.43 2.76 7.65
CA LEU A 124 -8.23 2.49 6.88
C LEU A 124 -8.54 2.27 5.40
N LEU A 125 -7.56 2.60 4.55
CA LEU A 125 -7.60 2.29 3.12
C LEU A 125 -6.72 1.06 2.86
N LEU A 126 -7.25 0.08 2.13
CA LEU A 126 -6.50 -1.05 1.61
C LEU A 126 -5.95 -0.73 0.22
N GLU A 127 -4.66 -0.95 0.00
CA GLU A 127 -4.08 -1.08 -1.32
C GLU A 127 -3.91 -2.57 -1.65
N MET A 128 -4.40 -2.98 -2.81
CA MET A 128 -4.33 -4.35 -3.29
C MET A 128 -3.47 -4.39 -4.54
N GLU A 129 -2.53 -5.33 -4.61
CA GLU A 129 -1.71 -5.52 -5.80
C GLU A 129 -2.31 -6.55 -6.75
N LEU A 130 -2.24 -6.22 -8.06
CA LEU A 130 -2.66 -7.09 -9.15
C LEU A 130 -1.60 -7.17 -10.23
N GLY A 131 -1.34 -8.40 -10.67
CA GLY A 131 -0.39 -8.70 -11.73
C GLY A 131 1.05 -8.68 -11.22
N ILE A 132 1.93 -9.29 -11.98
CA ILE A 132 3.35 -9.39 -11.71
C ILE A 132 4.09 -8.52 -12.72
N THR A 133 4.98 -7.66 -12.26
CA THR A 133 5.83 -6.86 -13.15
C THR A 133 6.94 -7.74 -13.70
N GLY A 134 7.15 -7.71 -15.03
CA GLY A 134 8.24 -8.44 -15.66
C GLY A 134 9.60 -7.78 -15.41
N GLY A 135 10.65 -8.59 -15.34
CA GLY A 135 12.00 -8.16 -15.03
C GLY A 135 12.32 -8.27 -13.53
N GLU A 136 13.17 -7.40 -13.01
CA GLU A 136 13.53 -7.39 -11.58
C GLU A 136 12.70 -6.34 -10.85
N GLU A 137 11.95 -6.75 -9.83
CA GLU A 137 11.17 -5.89 -8.95
C GLU A 137 11.47 -6.27 -7.50
N ASP A 138 11.82 -5.27 -6.69
CA ASP A 138 12.17 -5.43 -5.26
C ASP A 138 13.19 -6.53 -4.93
N GLY A 139 14.09 -6.81 -5.89
CA GLY A 139 15.13 -7.85 -5.79
C GLY A 139 14.64 -9.25 -6.16
N VAL A 140 13.43 -9.38 -6.69
CA VAL A 140 12.88 -10.61 -7.27
C VAL A 140 13.01 -10.55 -8.79
N ASP A 141 13.65 -11.56 -9.39
CA ASP A 141 13.79 -11.67 -10.83
C ASP A 141 12.59 -12.44 -11.42
N ASN A 142 11.70 -11.72 -12.09
CA ASN A 142 10.51 -12.23 -12.75
C ASN A 142 10.71 -12.53 -14.25
N SER A 143 11.97 -12.57 -14.72
CA SER A 143 12.28 -12.79 -16.14
C SER A 143 11.78 -14.11 -16.70
N ASP A 144 11.62 -15.12 -15.84
CA ASP A 144 11.16 -16.47 -16.21
C ASP A 144 9.65 -16.66 -16.01
N VAL A 145 8.92 -15.64 -15.55
CA VAL A 145 7.46 -15.72 -15.36
C VAL A 145 6.77 -15.77 -16.72
N ASP A 146 5.79 -16.67 -16.86
CA ASP A 146 4.99 -16.79 -18.07
C ASP A 146 4.34 -15.44 -18.43
N SER A 147 4.54 -15.00 -19.65
CA SER A 147 4.04 -13.70 -20.14
C SER A 147 2.52 -13.53 -19.99
N SER A 148 1.77 -14.61 -19.89
CA SER A 148 0.32 -14.59 -19.64
C SER A 148 -0.05 -14.21 -18.20
N LYS A 149 0.91 -14.29 -17.27
CA LYS A 149 0.75 -13.90 -15.86
C LYS A 149 1.33 -12.52 -15.56
N LEU A 150 2.06 -11.96 -16.53
CA LEU A 150 2.60 -10.62 -16.40
C LEU A 150 1.52 -9.59 -16.67
N TYR A 151 1.56 -8.52 -15.87
CA TYR A 151 0.71 -7.35 -15.99
C TYR A 151 -0.78 -7.61 -15.68
N THR A 152 -1.37 -6.60 -15.09
CA THR A 152 -2.78 -6.59 -14.71
C THR A 152 -3.69 -6.53 -15.92
N GLN A 153 -4.71 -7.38 -15.97
CA GLN A 153 -5.71 -7.36 -17.01
C GLN A 153 -6.94 -6.53 -16.59
N PRO A 154 -7.61 -5.81 -17.50
CA PRO A 154 -8.79 -5.00 -17.18
C PRO A 154 -9.92 -5.80 -16.54
N GLU A 155 -10.08 -7.06 -16.92
CA GLU A 155 -11.07 -7.98 -16.39
C GLU A 155 -10.80 -8.32 -14.91
N GLU A 156 -9.55 -8.43 -14.52
CA GLU A 156 -9.13 -8.66 -13.12
C GLU A 156 -9.48 -7.45 -12.26
N VAL A 157 -9.16 -6.24 -12.75
CA VAL A 157 -9.51 -4.99 -12.06
C VAL A 157 -11.02 -4.90 -11.83
N TRP A 158 -11.82 -5.31 -12.82
CA TRP A 158 -13.27 -5.31 -12.70
C TRP A 158 -13.75 -6.30 -11.63
N GLN A 159 -13.23 -7.52 -11.60
CA GLN A 159 -13.58 -8.52 -10.59
C GLN A 159 -13.25 -8.04 -9.17
N VAL A 160 -12.07 -7.44 -9.00
CA VAL A 160 -11.67 -6.81 -7.73
C VAL A 160 -12.65 -5.71 -7.34
N TYR A 161 -12.96 -4.80 -8.27
CA TYR A 161 -13.90 -3.72 -8.00
C TYR A 161 -15.27 -4.25 -7.59
N GLU A 162 -15.82 -5.26 -8.29
CA GLU A 162 -17.10 -5.87 -7.94
C GLU A 162 -17.10 -6.52 -6.55
N ALA A 163 -15.98 -7.12 -6.13
CA ALA A 163 -15.87 -7.78 -4.84
C ALA A 163 -15.70 -6.76 -3.70
N LEU A 164 -14.69 -5.91 -3.79
CA LEU A 164 -14.31 -4.99 -2.70
C LEU A 164 -15.34 -3.86 -2.50
N SER A 165 -16.02 -3.41 -3.56
CA SER A 165 -17.07 -2.38 -3.44
C SER A 165 -18.32 -2.83 -2.68
N LYS A 166 -18.47 -4.14 -2.43
CA LYS A 166 -19.56 -4.68 -1.60
C LYS A 166 -19.29 -4.54 -0.10
N VAL A 167 -18.03 -4.28 0.29
CA VAL A 167 -17.67 -4.10 1.70
C VAL A 167 -18.19 -2.75 2.19
N PRO A 168 -19.06 -2.73 3.22
CA PRO A 168 -19.61 -1.49 3.73
C PRO A 168 -18.51 -0.56 4.28
N ASN A 169 -18.50 0.69 3.84
CA ASN A 169 -17.48 1.70 4.18
C ASN A 169 -16.04 1.30 3.81
N GLY A 170 -15.85 0.24 3.05
CA GLY A 170 -14.54 -0.17 2.54
C GLY A 170 -13.94 0.90 1.64
N LYS A 171 -12.65 1.22 1.85
CA LYS A 171 -11.86 2.12 1.02
C LYS A 171 -10.69 1.32 0.47
N PHE A 172 -10.53 1.31 -0.82
CA PHE A 172 -9.46 0.56 -1.45
C PHE A 172 -8.90 1.25 -2.68
N THR A 173 -7.66 0.92 -3.00
CA THR A 173 -6.98 1.23 -4.24
C THR A 173 -6.41 -0.05 -4.82
N VAL A 174 -6.06 -0.02 -6.10
CA VAL A 174 -5.42 -1.13 -6.79
C VAL A 174 -4.09 -0.64 -7.35
N ALA A 175 -3.00 -1.28 -6.94
CA ALA A 175 -1.72 -1.19 -7.60
C ALA A 175 -1.75 -2.17 -8.78
N ALA A 176 -1.63 -1.64 -9.99
CA ALA A 176 -1.71 -2.42 -11.20
C ALA A 176 -0.35 -2.48 -11.88
N ALA A 177 0.17 -3.67 -12.10
CA ALA A 177 1.36 -3.86 -12.92
C ALA A 177 1.06 -3.50 -14.38
N ALA A 178 1.75 -2.50 -14.92
CA ALA A 178 1.55 -2.02 -16.27
C ALA A 178 2.84 -2.06 -17.08
N CYS A 179 2.77 -2.58 -18.34
CA CYS A 179 3.89 -2.56 -19.24
C CYS A 179 4.17 -1.13 -19.75
N ALA A 180 5.23 -0.51 -19.28
CA ALA A 180 5.69 0.81 -19.75
C ALA A 180 6.34 0.80 -21.14
N TRP A 181 6.43 -0.33 -21.84
CA TRP A 181 7.34 -0.54 -22.98
C TRP A 181 6.69 -0.61 -24.38
N GLN A 182 5.44 -0.25 -24.57
CA GLN A 182 4.93 -0.09 -25.93
C GLN A 182 4.56 1.35 -26.27
N ARG A 183 5.54 2.04 -26.88
CA ARG A 183 5.37 3.23 -27.74
C ARG A 183 4.40 4.29 -27.24
N GLY A 184 4.83 5.13 -26.31
CA GLY A 184 4.29 6.50 -26.20
C GLY A 184 2.82 6.63 -25.82
N PHE A 185 2.21 5.62 -25.20
CA PHE A 185 0.86 5.70 -24.69
C PHE A 185 0.87 5.74 -23.16
N PHE A 186 0.51 6.84 -22.67
CA PHE A 186 0.04 7.25 -21.37
C PHE A 186 -0.23 6.13 -20.37
N THR A 187 0.45 6.22 -19.23
CA THR A 187 -0.06 5.74 -17.95
C THR A 187 -1.38 6.46 -17.68
N SER A 188 -2.48 5.90 -18.12
CA SER A 188 -3.79 6.41 -17.70
C SER A 188 -4.06 5.87 -16.31
N SER A 189 -3.91 6.71 -15.30
CA SER A 189 -4.53 6.49 -14.00
C SER A 189 -6.03 6.29 -14.25
N MET A 190 -6.51 5.06 -14.17
CA MET A 190 -7.95 4.80 -14.26
C MET A 190 -8.58 5.26 -12.94
N ALA A 191 -9.11 6.46 -12.93
CA ALA A 191 -9.97 6.92 -11.86
C ALA A 191 -11.40 6.45 -12.13
N PHE A 192 -11.88 5.48 -11.37
CA PHE A 192 -13.29 5.13 -11.38
C PHE A 192 -14.03 5.97 -10.33
N ARG A 193 -15.10 6.64 -10.75
CA ARG A 193 -16.02 7.31 -9.82
C ARG A 193 -17.26 6.44 -9.63
N SER A 194 -17.47 6.00 -8.41
CA SER A 194 -18.74 5.43 -7.96
C SER A 194 -19.11 6.10 -6.65
N ASN A 195 -20.31 6.67 -6.59
CA ASN A 195 -20.93 7.27 -5.39
C ASN A 195 -20.06 8.23 -4.55
N GLY A 196 -19.27 9.08 -5.21
CA GLY A 196 -18.48 10.12 -4.54
C GLY A 196 -17.08 9.65 -4.07
N THR A 197 -16.72 8.39 -4.26
CA THR A 197 -15.38 7.87 -3.96
C THR A 197 -14.54 7.87 -5.25
N THR A 198 -13.35 8.48 -5.18
CA THR A 198 -12.38 8.46 -6.29
C THR A 198 -11.44 7.28 -6.07
N LEU A 199 -11.42 6.34 -7.01
CA LEU A 199 -10.38 5.32 -7.08
C LEU A 199 -9.13 5.98 -7.70
N ALA A 200 -8.04 6.01 -6.98
CA ALA A 200 -6.74 6.35 -7.54
C ALA A 200 -5.98 5.05 -7.80
N CYS A 201 -5.54 4.83 -9.02
CA CYS A 201 -4.61 3.76 -9.35
C CYS A 201 -3.19 4.32 -9.22
N ALA A 202 -2.39 3.76 -8.32
CA ALA A 202 -0.96 4.07 -8.25
C ALA A 202 -0.22 3.06 -9.14
N CYS A 203 0.49 3.54 -10.14
CA CYS A 203 1.43 2.72 -10.90
C CYS A 203 2.82 2.85 -10.25
N SER A 204 3.36 1.77 -9.72
CA SER A 204 4.78 1.70 -9.39
C SER A 204 5.56 1.46 -10.68
N CYS A 205 6.04 2.52 -11.31
CA CYS A 205 7.01 2.40 -12.38
C CYS A 205 8.39 2.70 -11.81
N ASN A 206 9.29 1.74 -11.88
CA ASN A 206 10.72 1.96 -11.68
C ASN A 206 11.26 2.86 -12.82
N LEU A 207 11.07 4.16 -12.70
CA LEU A 207 11.70 5.15 -13.55
C LEU A 207 13.07 5.47 -12.97
N GLY A 208 14.11 5.08 -13.69
CA GLY A 208 15.47 5.57 -13.43
C GLY A 208 15.50 7.11 -13.26
N PRO A 209 16.61 7.71 -12.80
CA PRO A 209 16.66 9.00 -12.12
C PRO A 209 16.37 10.23 -13.00
N ARG A 210 15.26 10.31 -13.68
CA ARG A 210 14.76 11.55 -14.32
C ARG A 210 13.25 11.51 -14.53
N SER A 211 12.58 12.34 -13.80
CA SER A 211 11.32 13.05 -14.01
C SER A 211 10.21 12.76 -12.99
N VAL A 212 10.11 13.71 -12.08
CA VAL A 212 8.89 13.92 -11.28
C VAL A 212 7.89 14.60 -12.19
N HIS A 213 6.83 13.90 -12.58
CA HIS A 213 5.68 14.54 -13.21
C HIS A 213 4.58 14.72 -12.17
N ILE A 214 4.34 15.99 -11.82
CA ILE A 214 3.17 16.41 -11.03
C ILE A 214 2.01 16.51 -12.03
N CYS A 215 0.94 15.75 -11.80
CA CYS A 215 -0.31 15.97 -12.51
C CYS A 215 -0.99 17.23 -11.98
N PRO A 216 -1.37 18.19 -12.84
CA PRO A 216 -2.23 19.30 -12.43
C PRO A 216 -3.69 18.82 -12.26
N ASN A 217 -4.41 19.48 -11.35
CA ASN A 217 -5.82 19.30 -10.95
C ASN A 217 -6.81 19.10 -12.10
#